data_2d34408e18233a029af78e359cda2349
#
_entry.id   2d34408e18233a029af78e359cda2349
#
_cell.length_a   1.000
_cell.length_b   1.000
_cell.length_c   1.000
_cell.angle_alpha   90.00
_cell.angle_beta   90.00
_cell.angle_gamma   90.00
#
_symmetry.space_group_name_H-M   'P 1'
#
loop_
_entity.id
_entity.type
_entity.pdbx_description
1 polymer ?
#
loop_
_entity_poly.entity_id
_entity_poly.type
_entity_poly.pdbx_seq_one_letter_code
_entity_poly.pdbx_strand_id
1 'polypeptide(L)'
;MFGSKVELKSDKEIALMRKAGLVSRAALEAARSVLVPGVTTAEVDAASAQAIADAGATSNFLGYYGYPATVCVSVNEEIVHGIPGDRVIREGDLVSIDGGAIVDGWHGDNAFTTIVGDGGDPADQRLSDVTEESMWAGIAAFASAKRIGDIGAAIEGYIMDVAPDLSVVEDFTGHGTVSYTHL
;
A
#
# COMPACT_ATOMS: atom_id res chain seq x y z
N MET A 1 -10.01 -5.99 35.16
CA MET A 1 -9.08 -5.84 34.02
C MET A 1 -9.55 -6.79 32.92
N PHE A 2 -10.22 -6.25 31.92
CA PHE A 2 -10.54 -7.03 30.72
C PHE A 2 -9.31 -7.01 29.84
N GLY A 3 -8.47 -8.03 29.91
CA GLY A 3 -7.40 -8.22 28.95
C GLY A 3 -8.03 -8.55 27.60
N SER A 4 -7.85 -7.71 26.61
CA SER A 4 -8.19 -8.05 25.23
C SER A 4 -7.36 -9.27 24.84
N LYS A 5 -8.04 -10.37 24.59
CA LYS A 5 -7.37 -11.61 24.17
C LYS A 5 -6.85 -11.36 22.75
N VAL A 6 -5.55 -11.48 22.58
CA VAL A 6 -4.96 -11.43 21.23
C VAL A 6 -5.56 -12.56 20.41
N GLU A 7 -6.18 -12.22 19.27
CA GLU A 7 -6.77 -13.19 18.36
C GLU A 7 -5.68 -13.76 17.44
N LEU A 8 -5.41 -15.04 17.61
CA LEU A 8 -4.49 -15.78 16.75
C LEU A 8 -5.26 -16.41 15.60
N LYS A 9 -4.80 -16.22 14.38
CA LYS A 9 -5.41 -16.80 13.19
C LYS A 9 -4.98 -18.27 13.02
N SER A 10 -5.92 -19.13 12.65
CA SER A 10 -5.66 -20.52 12.29
C SER A 10 -5.03 -20.59 10.88
N ASP A 11 -4.42 -21.73 10.54
CA ASP A 11 -3.85 -21.98 9.20
C ASP A 11 -4.88 -21.79 8.08
N LYS A 12 -6.15 -22.15 8.34
CA LYS A 12 -7.24 -21.94 7.38
C LYS A 12 -7.53 -20.46 7.17
N GLU A 13 -7.56 -19.66 8.23
CA GLU A 13 -7.75 -18.21 8.15
C GLU A 13 -6.56 -17.53 7.47
N ILE A 14 -5.34 -17.94 7.79
CA ILE A 14 -4.12 -17.45 7.11
C ILE A 14 -4.18 -17.75 5.60
N ALA A 15 -4.68 -18.91 5.19
CA ALA A 15 -4.85 -19.24 3.78
C ALA A 15 -5.87 -18.32 3.09
N LEU A 16 -6.95 -17.93 3.76
CA LEU A 16 -7.95 -16.98 3.25
C LEU A 16 -7.36 -15.56 3.16
N MET A 17 -6.64 -15.11 4.19
CA MET A 17 -5.90 -13.83 4.15
C MET A 17 -4.91 -13.79 2.99
N ARG A 18 -4.15 -14.88 2.78
CA ARG A 18 -3.23 -14.99 1.65
C ARG A 18 -3.94 -14.86 0.31
N LYS A 19 -5.12 -15.48 0.15
CA LYS A 19 -5.93 -15.36 -1.08
C LYS A 19 -6.31 -13.89 -1.33
N ALA A 20 -6.80 -13.18 -0.33
CA ALA A 20 -7.14 -11.76 -0.44
C ALA A 20 -5.91 -10.91 -0.79
N GLY A 21 -4.77 -11.13 -0.14
CA GLY A 21 -3.52 -10.42 -0.44
C GLY A 21 -3.02 -10.68 -1.87
N LEU A 22 -3.18 -11.89 -2.41
CA LEU A 22 -2.80 -12.20 -3.78
C LEU A 22 -3.71 -11.52 -4.81
N VAL A 23 -5.01 -11.41 -4.52
CA VAL A 23 -5.95 -10.67 -5.38
C VAL A 23 -5.65 -9.17 -5.35
N SER A 24 -5.42 -8.60 -4.15
CA SER A 24 -4.99 -7.21 -4.01
C SER A 24 -3.70 -6.93 -4.80
N ARG A 25 -2.70 -7.82 -4.68
CA ARG A 25 -1.47 -7.70 -5.46
C ARG A 25 -1.73 -7.74 -6.97
N ALA A 26 -2.56 -8.66 -7.46
CA ALA A 26 -2.87 -8.76 -8.88
C ALA A 26 -3.56 -7.49 -9.41
N ALA A 27 -4.42 -6.86 -8.59
CA ALA A 27 -5.05 -5.60 -8.91
C ALA A 27 -4.03 -4.44 -9.04
N LEU A 28 -3.05 -4.38 -8.15
CA LEU A 28 -1.98 -3.38 -8.25
C LEU A 28 -1.03 -3.64 -9.43
N GLU A 29 -0.75 -4.88 -9.77
CA GLU A 29 0.03 -5.21 -10.97
C GLU A 29 -0.72 -4.82 -12.26
N ALA A 30 -2.07 -4.94 -12.29
CA ALA A 30 -2.87 -4.43 -13.39
C ALA A 30 -2.78 -2.90 -13.50
N ALA A 31 -2.88 -2.17 -12.38
CA ALA A 31 -2.67 -0.73 -12.35
C ALA A 31 -1.26 -0.35 -12.82
N ARG A 32 -0.22 -1.06 -12.35
CA ARG A 32 1.18 -0.87 -12.77
C ARG A 32 1.36 -1.06 -14.28
N SER A 33 0.69 -2.04 -14.87
CA SER A 33 0.85 -2.38 -16.28
C SER A 33 0.38 -1.29 -17.26
N VAL A 34 -0.52 -0.41 -16.82
CA VAL A 34 -1.02 0.72 -17.60
C VAL A 34 -0.37 2.04 -17.23
N LEU A 35 0.49 2.06 -16.21
CA LEU A 35 1.13 3.26 -15.68
C LEU A 35 2.26 3.72 -16.60
N VAL A 36 1.90 4.54 -17.59
CA VAL A 36 2.83 5.12 -18.58
C VAL A 36 2.55 6.61 -18.74
N PRO A 37 3.50 7.41 -19.23
CA PRO A 37 3.25 8.82 -19.52
C PRO A 37 2.06 9.02 -20.46
N GLY A 38 1.14 9.91 -20.09
CA GLY A 38 -0.07 10.25 -20.85
C GLY A 38 -1.34 9.57 -20.35
N VAL A 39 -1.26 8.53 -19.50
CA VAL A 39 -2.42 7.94 -18.84
C VAL A 39 -2.96 8.87 -17.74
N THR A 40 -4.25 8.84 -17.52
CA THR A 40 -4.87 9.53 -16.37
C THR A 40 -4.88 8.63 -15.14
N THR A 41 -4.92 9.23 -13.95
CA THR A 41 -5.03 8.48 -12.69
C THR A 41 -6.35 7.69 -12.63
N ALA A 42 -7.42 8.15 -13.28
CA ALA A 42 -8.68 7.40 -13.42
C ALA A 42 -8.54 6.13 -14.28
N GLU A 43 -7.73 6.16 -15.35
CA GLU A 43 -7.47 4.96 -16.17
C GLU A 43 -6.64 3.93 -15.38
N VAL A 44 -5.75 4.38 -14.51
CA VAL A 44 -5.00 3.50 -13.60
C VAL A 44 -5.94 2.83 -12.59
N ASP A 45 -6.86 3.58 -11.99
CA ASP A 45 -7.92 3.03 -11.12
C ASP A 45 -8.79 2.02 -11.85
N ALA A 46 -9.23 2.33 -13.07
CA ALA A 46 -10.07 1.45 -13.87
C ALA A 46 -9.42 0.08 -14.15
N ALA A 47 -8.10 0.04 -14.38
CA ALA A 47 -7.37 -1.22 -14.57
C ALA A 47 -7.38 -2.08 -13.30
N SER A 48 -7.17 -1.47 -12.14
CA SER A 48 -7.27 -2.15 -10.84
C SER A 48 -8.69 -2.64 -10.55
N ALA A 49 -9.68 -1.78 -10.78
CA ALA A 49 -11.09 -2.11 -10.59
C ALA A 49 -11.51 -3.34 -11.42
N GLN A 50 -11.08 -3.41 -12.69
CA GLN A 50 -11.34 -4.54 -13.56
C GLN A 50 -10.73 -5.83 -13.02
N ALA A 51 -9.47 -5.78 -12.58
CA ALA A 51 -8.78 -6.96 -12.03
C ALA A 51 -9.45 -7.48 -10.74
N ILE A 52 -9.92 -6.58 -9.87
CA ILE A 52 -10.70 -6.94 -8.67
C ILE A 52 -12.01 -7.63 -9.06
N ALA A 53 -12.74 -7.07 -10.04
CA ALA A 53 -14.00 -7.63 -10.52
C ALA A 53 -13.81 -9.00 -11.18
N ASP A 54 -12.79 -9.17 -12.01
CA ASP A 54 -12.47 -10.44 -12.69
C ASP A 54 -12.11 -11.54 -11.68
N ALA A 55 -11.54 -11.18 -10.53
CA ALA A 55 -11.28 -12.08 -9.43
C ALA A 55 -12.53 -12.44 -8.59
N GLY A 56 -13.70 -11.85 -8.88
CA GLY A 56 -14.91 -11.99 -8.07
C GLY A 56 -14.79 -11.38 -6.68
N ALA A 57 -13.90 -10.40 -6.52
CA ALA A 57 -13.63 -9.68 -5.28
C ALA A 57 -14.30 -8.30 -5.26
N THR A 58 -14.20 -7.60 -4.13
CA THR A 58 -14.64 -6.20 -3.99
C THR A 58 -13.49 -5.35 -3.48
N SER A 59 -13.52 -4.04 -3.75
CA SER A 59 -12.50 -3.12 -3.23
C SER A 59 -12.71 -2.85 -1.74
N ASN A 60 -11.62 -2.65 -1.00
CA ASN A 60 -11.66 -2.15 0.37
C ASN A 60 -12.05 -0.67 0.42
N PHE A 61 -11.71 0.11 -0.61
CA PHE A 61 -11.74 1.57 -0.59
C PHE A 61 -13.04 2.12 -1.17
N LEU A 62 -13.55 1.55 -2.27
CA LEU A 62 -14.73 2.06 -2.95
C LEU A 62 -15.94 2.10 -2.01
N GLY A 63 -16.45 3.30 -1.76
CA GLY A 63 -17.57 3.56 -0.86
C GLY A 63 -17.19 3.70 0.62
N TYR A 64 -15.95 3.38 1.01
CA TYR A 64 -15.50 3.55 2.39
C TYR A 64 -15.43 5.04 2.74
N TYR A 65 -16.23 5.47 3.73
CA TYR A 65 -16.45 6.89 4.05
C TYR A 65 -16.74 7.79 2.83
N GLY A 66 -17.33 7.22 1.76
CA GLY A 66 -17.64 7.93 0.52
C GLY A 66 -16.46 8.05 -0.45
N TYR A 67 -15.37 7.32 -0.25
CA TYR A 67 -14.25 7.29 -1.19
C TYR A 67 -14.71 6.80 -2.57
N PRO A 68 -14.40 7.52 -3.67
CA PRO A 68 -15.05 7.28 -4.97
C PRO A 68 -14.34 6.27 -5.87
N ALA A 69 -13.21 5.71 -5.47
CA ALA A 69 -12.34 4.91 -6.33
C ALA A 69 -11.94 3.57 -5.67
N THR A 70 -11.29 2.68 -6.42
CA THR A 70 -10.86 1.36 -5.95
C THR A 70 -9.43 1.36 -5.41
N VAL A 71 -8.62 2.31 -5.86
CA VAL A 71 -7.24 2.56 -5.38
C VAL A 71 -7.04 4.03 -5.08
N CYS A 72 -6.01 4.33 -4.29
CA CYS A 72 -5.44 5.68 -4.22
C CYS A 72 -4.30 5.76 -5.25
N VAL A 73 -4.22 6.88 -5.98
CA VAL A 73 -3.11 7.18 -6.90
C VAL A 73 -2.55 8.54 -6.51
N SER A 74 -1.47 8.52 -5.76
CA SER A 74 -0.81 9.73 -5.25
C SER A 74 0.40 10.06 -6.11
N VAL A 75 0.46 11.28 -6.63
CA VAL A 75 1.47 11.72 -7.60
C VAL A 75 2.30 12.86 -7.02
N ASN A 76 3.62 12.70 -6.96
CA ASN A 76 4.59 13.70 -6.52
C ASN A 76 4.29 14.21 -5.10
N GLU A 77 3.78 15.45 -4.96
CA GLU A 77 3.48 16.13 -3.71
C GLU A 77 2.30 15.53 -2.91
N GLU A 78 1.55 14.63 -3.51
CA GLU A 78 0.45 13.92 -2.83
C GLU A 78 1.03 12.81 -1.97
N ILE A 79 1.08 12.99 -0.65
CA ILE A 79 1.70 12.05 0.28
C ILE A 79 0.97 10.70 0.27
N VAL A 80 -0.36 10.71 0.46
CA VAL A 80 -1.24 9.52 0.45
C VAL A 80 -2.65 9.91 0.01
N HIS A 81 -3.49 8.90 -0.27
CA HIS A 81 -4.93 9.03 -0.52
C HIS A 81 -5.30 9.91 -1.73
N GLY A 82 -4.41 10.03 -2.72
CA GLY A 82 -4.71 10.72 -3.97
C GLY A 82 -5.95 10.12 -4.64
N ILE A 83 -6.96 10.95 -4.92
CA ILE A 83 -8.21 10.49 -5.55
C ILE A 83 -8.01 10.42 -7.06
N PRO A 84 -8.16 9.24 -7.69
CA PRO A 84 -8.07 9.11 -9.14
C PRO A 84 -9.04 10.02 -9.89
N GLY A 85 -8.55 10.65 -10.96
CA GLY A 85 -9.31 11.60 -11.76
C GLY A 85 -8.62 11.93 -13.09
N ASP A 86 -8.81 13.14 -13.57
CA ASP A 86 -8.30 13.60 -14.86
C ASP A 86 -6.80 14.00 -14.84
N ARG A 87 -6.10 13.85 -13.70
CA ARG A 87 -4.67 14.12 -13.62
C ARG A 87 -3.92 13.18 -14.56
N VAL A 88 -3.20 13.77 -15.51
CA VAL A 88 -2.38 13.04 -16.49
C VAL A 88 -1.01 12.76 -15.90
N ILE A 89 -0.60 11.53 -15.89
CA ILE A 89 0.73 11.06 -15.48
C ILE A 89 1.76 11.51 -16.52
N ARG A 90 2.91 11.97 -16.06
CA ARG A 90 4.01 12.46 -16.89
C ARG A 90 5.26 11.63 -16.71
N GLU A 91 6.15 11.76 -17.67
CA GLU A 91 7.53 11.24 -17.56
C GLU A 91 8.21 11.81 -16.31
N GLY A 92 8.80 10.94 -15.50
CA GLY A 92 9.50 11.31 -14.28
C GLY A 92 8.63 11.51 -13.04
N ASP A 93 7.29 11.39 -13.14
CA ASP A 93 6.42 11.47 -11.96
C ASP A 93 6.73 10.32 -10.98
N LEU A 94 6.86 10.67 -9.70
CA LEU A 94 6.83 9.72 -8.60
C LEU A 94 5.37 9.36 -8.30
N VAL A 95 5.00 8.10 -8.47
CA VAL A 95 3.61 7.65 -8.29
C VAL A 95 3.55 6.53 -7.27
N SER A 96 2.72 6.74 -6.23
CA SER A 96 2.35 5.71 -5.26
C SER A 96 0.93 5.24 -5.53
N ILE A 97 0.75 3.93 -5.64
CA ILE A 97 -0.56 3.30 -5.79
C ILE A 97 -0.81 2.40 -4.60
N ASP A 98 -1.91 2.63 -3.91
CA ASP A 98 -2.35 1.91 -2.73
C ASP A 98 -3.75 1.36 -2.98
N GLY A 99 -3.96 0.08 -2.69
CA GLY A 99 -5.23 -0.56 -2.94
C GLY A 99 -5.40 -1.90 -2.25
N GLY A 100 -6.65 -2.25 -2.04
CA GLY A 100 -7.00 -3.49 -1.38
C GLY A 100 -8.17 -4.22 -2.00
N ALA A 101 -8.24 -5.51 -1.73
CA ALA A 101 -9.32 -6.35 -2.18
C ALA A 101 -9.90 -7.19 -1.03
N ILE A 102 -11.22 -7.38 -1.07
CA ILE A 102 -11.95 -8.24 -0.14
C ILE A 102 -12.34 -9.52 -0.86
N VAL A 103 -11.90 -10.65 -0.32
CA VAL A 103 -12.21 -11.99 -0.83
C VAL A 103 -12.80 -12.83 0.31
N ASP A 104 -14.01 -13.30 0.15
CA ASP A 104 -14.70 -14.12 1.18
C ASP A 104 -14.71 -13.45 2.57
N GLY A 105 -14.79 -12.11 2.63
CA GLY A 105 -14.76 -11.32 3.87
C GLY A 105 -13.37 -11.05 4.43
N TRP A 106 -12.29 -11.50 3.79
CA TRP A 106 -10.90 -11.25 4.17
C TRP A 106 -10.30 -10.15 3.32
N HIS A 107 -9.57 -9.24 3.97
CA HIS A 107 -8.98 -8.08 3.35
C HIS A 107 -7.52 -8.34 2.98
N GLY A 108 -7.15 -8.00 1.74
CA GLY A 108 -5.77 -7.83 1.31
C GLY A 108 -5.50 -6.34 1.13
N ASP A 109 -4.30 -5.90 1.46
CA ASP A 109 -3.87 -4.51 1.42
C ASP A 109 -2.43 -4.46 0.93
N ASN A 110 -2.16 -3.66 -0.08
CA ASN A 110 -0.86 -3.56 -0.75
C ASN A 110 -0.65 -2.16 -1.30
N ALA A 111 0.60 -1.73 -1.34
CA ALA A 111 1.00 -0.50 -2.01
C ALA A 111 2.32 -0.71 -2.76
N PHE A 112 2.59 0.15 -3.72
CA PHE A 112 3.91 0.31 -4.32
C PHE A 112 4.13 1.76 -4.74
N THR A 113 5.39 2.13 -4.84
CA THR A 113 5.82 3.41 -5.41
C THR A 113 6.74 3.16 -6.59
N THR A 114 6.67 3.99 -7.61
CA THR A 114 7.55 3.92 -8.79
C THR A 114 7.70 5.28 -9.44
N ILE A 115 8.82 5.48 -10.12
CA ILE A 115 8.98 6.59 -11.05
C ILE A 115 8.51 6.14 -12.42
N VAL A 116 7.74 6.99 -13.10
CA VAL A 116 7.16 6.67 -14.41
C VAL A 116 8.14 7.03 -15.52
N GLY A 117 8.47 6.04 -16.36
CA GLY A 117 9.44 6.22 -17.44
C GLY A 117 10.90 6.29 -16.95
N ASP A 118 11.76 6.99 -17.70
CA ASP A 118 13.21 7.03 -17.47
C ASP A 118 13.71 8.34 -16.83
N GLY A 119 12.82 9.31 -16.57
CA GLY A 119 13.14 10.71 -16.29
C GLY A 119 12.85 11.18 -14.87
N GLY A 120 13.13 10.42 -13.81
CA GLY A 120 12.85 10.84 -12.42
C GLY A 120 13.92 11.72 -11.78
N ASP A 121 13.54 12.47 -10.75
CA ASP A 121 14.51 13.13 -9.86
C ASP A 121 15.27 12.08 -9.04
N PRO A 122 16.60 12.10 -8.98
CA PRO A 122 17.37 11.21 -8.12
C PRO A 122 16.98 11.29 -6.63
N ALA A 123 16.45 12.42 -6.16
CA ALA A 123 15.96 12.56 -4.80
C ALA A 123 14.70 11.74 -4.56
N ASP A 124 13.79 11.68 -5.54
CA ASP A 124 12.57 10.88 -5.49
C ASP A 124 12.89 9.37 -5.53
N GLN A 125 13.85 8.98 -6.39
CA GLN A 125 14.33 7.59 -6.41
C GLN A 125 14.94 7.21 -5.06
N ARG A 126 15.81 8.06 -4.49
CA ARG A 126 16.39 7.82 -3.18
C ARG A 126 15.33 7.71 -2.09
N LEU A 127 14.31 8.58 -2.11
CA LEU A 127 13.19 8.52 -1.15
C LEU A 127 12.45 7.19 -1.26
N SER A 128 12.14 6.75 -2.47
CA SER A 128 11.47 5.47 -2.73
C SER A 128 12.31 4.28 -2.23
N ASP A 129 13.60 4.25 -2.57
CA ASP A 129 14.52 3.17 -2.19
C ASP A 129 14.67 3.07 -0.65
N VAL A 130 14.92 4.18 0.03
CA VAL A 130 15.04 4.21 1.50
C VAL A 130 13.73 3.77 2.15
N THR A 131 12.58 4.17 1.61
CA THR A 131 11.27 3.77 2.13
C THR A 131 11.06 2.26 1.98
N GLU A 132 11.36 1.68 0.82
CA GLU A 132 11.26 0.24 0.60
C GLU A 132 12.20 -0.54 1.51
N GLU A 133 13.46 -0.13 1.63
CA GLU A 133 14.43 -0.79 2.50
C GLU A 133 14.04 -0.69 3.98
N SER A 134 13.48 0.44 4.42
CA SER A 134 12.98 0.60 5.79
C SER A 134 11.80 -0.35 6.07
N MET A 135 10.92 -0.57 5.10
CA MET A 135 9.85 -1.57 5.19
C MET A 135 10.44 -2.98 5.39
N TRP A 136 11.49 -3.34 4.65
CA TRP A 136 12.16 -4.63 4.81
C TRP A 136 12.83 -4.79 6.18
N ALA A 137 13.38 -3.70 6.75
CA ALA A 137 13.89 -3.69 8.13
C ALA A 137 12.75 -3.98 9.14
N GLY A 138 11.58 -3.36 8.95
CA GLY A 138 10.38 -3.63 9.74
C GLY A 138 9.91 -5.08 9.62
N ILE A 139 9.87 -5.64 8.41
CA ILE A 139 9.50 -7.04 8.16
C ILE A 139 10.49 -8.00 8.84
N ALA A 140 11.78 -7.74 8.76
CA ALA A 140 12.80 -8.54 9.42
C ALA A 140 12.66 -8.52 10.95
N ALA A 141 12.24 -7.40 11.52
CA ALA A 141 12.02 -7.25 12.95
C ALA A 141 10.92 -8.19 13.49
N PHE A 142 9.94 -8.62 12.69
CA PHE A 142 8.90 -9.57 13.12
C PHE A 142 9.46 -10.87 13.70
N ALA A 143 10.62 -11.31 13.23
CA ALA A 143 11.23 -12.55 13.70
C ALA A 143 11.59 -12.52 15.21
N SER A 144 11.81 -11.34 15.78
CA SER A 144 12.24 -11.15 17.16
C SER A 144 11.41 -10.15 17.96
N ALA A 145 10.51 -9.41 17.31
CA ALA A 145 9.65 -8.41 17.93
C ALA A 145 8.79 -9.02 19.05
N LYS A 146 8.69 -8.31 20.16
CA LYS A 146 7.85 -8.65 21.30
C LYS A 146 6.64 -7.73 21.43
N ARG A 147 6.71 -6.58 20.78
CA ARG A 147 5.66 -5.53 20.76
C ARG A 147 5.53 -4.99 19.36
N ILE A 148 4.35 -4.50 19.02
CA ILE A 148 4.11 -3.84 17.71
C ILE A 148 5.07 -2.66 17.51
N GLY A 149 5.34 -1.88 18.55
CA GLY A 149 6.31 -0.77 18.49
C GLY A 149 7.75 -1.16 18.12
N ASP A 150 8.14 -2.42 18.30
CA ASP A 150 9.49 -2.88 17.90
C ASP A 150 9.65 -2.85 16.37
N ILE A 151 8.55 -3.01 15.63
CA ILE A 151 8.52 -2.93 14.17
C ILE A 151 8.72 -1.49 13.71
N GLY A 152 7.94 -0.55 14.29
CA GLY A 152 8.07 0.88 14.00
C GLY A 152 9.47 1.41 14.35
N ALA A 153 10.01 1.00 15.49
CA ALA A 153 11.37 1.36 15.89
C ALA A 153 12.45 0.83 14.92
N ALA A 154 12.25 -0.35 14.33
CA ALA A 154 13.17 -0.88 13.32
C ALA A 154 13.12 -0.07 12.01
N ILE A 155 11.93 0.35 11.58
CA ILE A 155 11.73 1.20 10.40
C ILE A 155 12.39 2.57 10.62
N GLU A 156 12.04 3.25 11.71
CA GLU A 156 12.59 4.57 12.04
C GLU A 156 14.10 4.54 12.23
N GLY A 157 14.61 3.54 12.98
CA GLY A 157 16.05 3.37 13.20
C GLY A 157 16.81 3.20 11.88
N TYR A 158 16.29 2.41 10.93
CA TYR A 158 16.89 2.27 9.61
C TYR A 158 16.98 3.62 8.88
N ILE A 159 15.88 4.40 8.85
CA ILE A 159 15.86 5.70 8.18
C ILE A 159 16.86 6.67 8.82
N MET A 160 16.90 6.74 10.14
CA MET A 160 17.84 7.62 10.87
C MET A 160 19.31 7.26 10.62
N ASP A 161 19.61 5.98 10.40
CA ASP A 161 20.99 5.52 10.15
C ASP A 161 21.44 5.82 8.72
N VAL A 162 20.58 5.58 7.71
CA VAL A 162 20.99 5.67 6.29
C VAL A 162 20.60 6.99 5.62
N ALA A 163 19.60 7.68 6.13
CA ALA A 163 19.05 8.90 5.54
C ALA A 163 18.56 9.88 6.62
N PRO A 164 19.45 10.41 7.49
CA PRO A 164 19.07 11.27 8.60
C PRO A 164 18.48 12.63 8.20
N ASP A 165 18.50 12.95 6.92
CA ASP A 165 17.82 14.09 6.29
C ASP A 165 16.36 13.81 5.92
N LEU A 166 15.91 12.55 6.00
CA LEU A 166 14.52 12.14 5.84
C LEU A 166 13.88 11.89 7.22
N SER A 167 12.56 11.87 7.25
CA SER A 167 11.80 11.58 8.48
C SER A 167 10.55 10.75 8.19
N VAL A 168 10.05 10.07 9.21
CA VAL A 168 8.76 9.36 9.16
C VAL A 168 7.62 10.38 9.24
N VAL A 169 6.55 10.14 8.48
CA VAL A 169 5.30 10.93 8.59
C VAL A 169 4.58 10.52 9.87
N GLU A 170 4.49 11.42 10.85
CA GLU A 170 3.98 11.14 12.20
C GLU A 170 2.45 11.08 12.29
N ASP A 171 1.74 11.66 11.30
CA ASP A 171 0.27 11.74 11.30
C ASP A 171 -0.41 10.41 10.93
N PHE A 172 0.34 9.43 10.46
CA PHE A 172 -0.15 8.11 10.08
C PHE A 172 0.52 7.02 10.90
N THR A 173 -0.11 5.85 10.96
CA THR A 173 0.41 4.70 11.70
C THR A 173 0.38 3.44 10.85
N GLY A 174 1.36 2.57 11.08
CA GLY A 174 1.35 1.22 10.51
C GLY A 174 0.25 0.38 11.13
N HIS A 175 -0.32 -0.50 10.32
CA HIS A 175 -1.45 -1.34 10.72
C HIS A 175 -1.38 -2.73 10.08
N GLY A 176 -2.17 -3.64 10.60
CA GLY A 176 -2.38 -4.96 10.00
C GLY A 176 -3.69 -5.03 9.25
N THR A 177 -3.92 -6.14 8.55
CA THR A 177 -5.18 -6.43 7.88
C THR A 177 -5.93 -7.56 8.57
N VAL A 178 -7.26 -7.54 8.49
CA VAL A 178 -8.15 -8.51 9.16
C VAL A 178 -9.36 -8.85 8.31
N SER A 179 -10.18 -9.82 8.77
CA SER A 179 -11.31 -10.30 8.01
C SER A 179 -12.48 -9.32 7.87
N TYR A 180 -12.65 -8.39 8.80
CA TYR A 180 -13.86 -7.54 8.86
C TYR A 180 -13.66 -6.27 9.67
N THR A 181 -12.51 -6.05 10.26
CA THR A 181 -12.20 -4.82 10.97
C THR A 181 -11.44 -3.89 10.06
N HIS A 182 -11.82 -2.66 10.16
CA HIS A 182 -11.06 -1.58 9.58
C HIS A 182 -9.88 -1.24 10.46
N LEU A 183 -8.95 -0.73 9.80
CA LEU A 183 -7.73 -0.21 10.36
C LEU A 183 -8.02 0.99 11.25
#